data_527dda8963ad0509a8a463d72780c764
#
_entry.id   527dda8963ad0509a8a463d72780c764
#
_cell.length_a   1.000
_cell.length_b   1.000
_cell.length_c   1.000
_cell.angle_alpha   90.00
_cell.angle_beta   90.00
_cell.angle_gamma   90.00
#
_symmetry.space_group_name_H-M   'P 1'
#
loop_
_entity.id
_entity.type
_entity.pdbx_description
1 polymer ?
#
loop_
_entity_poly.entity_id
_entity_poly.type
_entity_poly.pdbx_seq_one_letter_code
_entity_poly.pdbx_strand_id
1 'polypeptide(L)'
;PPAPSAQAAALESPVADGPPPLPPVAGSGLMLELESLHGSTSASTTSTPVVGAAILFAGIGGPDAVRKVLAELPEDLSRPVLVQLRLDGGRYDNLVKQMERVSALPVVLAKAGDAALPGHAYVLPNEVALVIKDGTVHFGEGALDIDGLIAALPPAESAGLLLRGSDPAQVDAALALGAQ
;
A
#
# COMPACT_ATOMS: atom_id res chain seq x y z
N PRO A 1 -16.08 7.12 -63.40
CA PRO A 1 -16.77 8.38 -63.28
C PRO A 1 -18.29 8.16 -63.29
N PRO A 2 -19.15 9.02 -62.83
CA PRO A 2 -18.91 10.21 -62.00
C PRO A 2 -19.78 10.24 -60.76
N ALA A 3 -19.48 11.15 -59.88
CA ALA A 3 -20.43 11.75 -58.97
C ALA A 3 -21.53 12.51 -59.71
N PRO A 4 -22.65 12.88 -59.13
CA PRO A 4 -22.75 14.17 -58.47
C PRO A 4 -23.67 14.22 -57.22
N SER A 5 -23.34 15.16 -56.35
CA SER A 5 -24.05 16.45 -56.09
C SER A 5 -25.37 16.37 -55.31
N ALA A 6 -25.32 16.93 -54.13
CA ALA A 6 -25.74 18.26 -53.73
C ALA A 6 -27.22 18.41 -53.29
N GLN A 7 -27.35 19.23 -52.32
CA GLN A 7 -28.37 20.19 -51.88
C GLN A 7 -28.95 19.81 -50.49
N ALA A 8 -28.56 20.53 -49.45
CA ALA A 8 -29.00 21.88 -49.11
C ALA A 8 -30.53 22.01 -48.92
N ALA A 9 -30.90 22.11 -47.67
CA ALA A 9 -32.01 22.98 -47.28
C ALA A 9 -31.93 23.25 -45.75
N ALA A 10 -31.64 24.48 -45.51
CA ALA A 10 -31.89 25.17 -44.24
C ALA A 10 -33.38 25.18 -43.97
N LEU A 11 -33.73 25.31 -42.72
CA LEU A 11 -34.84 26.14 -42.17
C LEU A 11 -35.00 25.89 -40.69
N GLU A 12 -34.66 26.93 -39.99
CA GLU A 12 -35.45 27.71 -39.06
C GLU A 12 -35.66 27.16 -37.67
N SER A 13 -35.05 27.95 -36.76
CA SER A 13 -35.46 28.04 -35.36
C SER A 13 -36.90 28.61 -35.22
N PRO A 14 -37.59 28.31 -34.15
CA PRO A 14 -38.03 29.42 -33.36
C PRO A 14 -37.72 29.30 -31.88
N VAL A 15 -37.30 30.46 -31.40
CA VAL A 15 -37.38 31.03 -30.05
C VAL A 15 -38.74 30.74 -29.40
N ALA A 16 -38.71 30.37 -28.13
CA ALA A 16 -39.63 30.82 -27.09
C ALA A 16 -39.35 30.04 -25.81
N ASP A 17 -39.12 30.73 -24.87
CA ASP A 17 -39.81 31.21 -23.68
C ASP A 17 -39.22 30.60 -22.41
N GLY A 18 -38.42 31.39 -21.77
CA GLY A 18 -37.94 31.14 -20.41
C GLY A 18 -39.05 31.51 -19.38
N PRO A 19 -39.21 30.71 -18.33
CA PRO A 19 -40.06 31.16 -17.22
C PRO A 19 -39.40 32.30 -16.43
N PRO A 20 -40.24 33.17 -15.84
CA PRO A 20 -39.78 34.41 -15.21
C PRO A 20 -38.99 34.18 -13.91
N PRO A 21 -38.16 35.14 -13.51
CA PRO A 21 -37.42 35.06 -12.28
C PRO A 21 -38.33 35.22 -11.06
N LEU A 22 -38.18 34.32 -10.10
CA LEU A 22 -38.84 34.40 -8.79
C LEU A 22 -38.16 35.48 -7.92
N PRO A 23 -38.93 36.20 -7.10
CA PRO A 23 -38.41 37.28 -6.26
C PRO A 23 -37.58 36.78 -5.09
N PRO A 24 -36.70 37.62 -4.55
CA PRO A 24 -35.88 37.25 -3.40
C PRO A 24 -36.73 37.20 -2.14
N VAL A 25 -36.80 36.04 -1.52
CA VAL A 25 -37.31 35.90 -0.15
C VAL A 25 -36.16 36.14 0.82
N ALA A 26 -36.18 37.36 1.39
CA ALA A 26 -35.48 37.63 2.62
C ALA A 26 -36.20 36.87 3.75
N GLY A 27 -35.52 35.96 4.36
CA GLY A 27 -35.99 35.17 5.51
C GLY A 27 -34.85 34.81 6.37
N SER A 28 -34.70 35.55 7.42
CA SER A 28 -33.78 35.41 8.54
C SER A 28 -33.65 33.99 9.10
N GLY A 29 -32.42 33.62 9.35
CA GLY A 29 -32.06 32.91 10.57
C GLY A 29 -32.49 31.44 10.63
N LEU A 30 -31.66 30.60 10.14
CA LEU A 30 -31.23 29.37 10.82
C LEU A 30 -29.95 28.93 10.09
N MET A 31 -28.84 29.44 10.55
CA MET A 31 -27.57 28.84 10.34
C MET A 31 -27.62 27.46 11.01
N LEU A 32 -28.16 26.49 10.32
CA LEU A 32 -27.82 25.11 10.60
C LEU A 32 -26.54 24.86 9.84
N GLU A 33 -25.50 24.88 10.61
CA GLU A 33 -24.20 24.33 10.35
C GLU A 33 -24.34 22.89 9.83
N LEU A 34 -24.63 22.76 8.54
CA LEU A 34 -24.62 21.49 7.83
C LEU A 34 -23.36 21.42 6.96
N GLU A 35 -22.29 22.01 7.45
CA GLU A 35 -21.01 22.01 6.81
C GLU A 35 -20.04 21.04 7.49
N SER A 36 -20.51 19.82 7.74
CA SER A 36 -19.64 18.76 8.27
C SER A 36 -20.02 17.36 7.85
N LEU A 37 -20.71 17.19 6.71
CA LEU A 37 -21.00 15.83 6.22
C LEU A 37 -20.29 15.47 4.91
N HIS A 38 -19.34 16.28 4.48
CA HIS A 38 -18.34 15.88 3.49
C HIS A 38 -16.96 15.75 4.14
N GLY A 39 -16.94 15.48 5.42
CA GLY A 39 -15.79 14.90 6.06
C GLY A 39 -15.58 13.54 5.40
N SER A 40 -14.61 13.48 4.51
CA SER A 40 -13.90 12.24 4.23
C SER A 40 -13.80 11.48 5.54
N THR A 41 -14.49 10.36 5.61
CA THR A 41 -14.19 9.35 6.61
C THR A 41 -12.87 8.70 6.19
N SER A 42 -11.80 9.50 6.21
CA SER A 42 -10.52 8.96 6.62
C SER A 42 -10.81 8.52 8.05
N ALA A 43 -11.12 7.26 8.21
CA ALA A 43 -10.92 6.60 9.47
C ALA A 43 -9.44 6.86 9.81
N SER A 44 -9.20 7.93 10.56
CA SER A 44 -8.03 8.05 11.39
C SER A 44 -8.18 6.93 12.40
N THR A 45 -7.90 5.72 11.96
CA THR A 45 -7.40 4.71 12.86
C THR A 45 -6.23 5.41 13.51
N THR A 46 -6.39 5.81 14.74
CA THR A 46 -5.30 6.18 15.63
C THR A 46 -4.51 4.88 15.78
N SER A 47 -3.75 4.53 14.74
CA SER A 47 -2.84 3.41 14.79
C SER A 47 -1.80 3.86 15.79
N THR A 48 -1.88 3.31 16.98
CA THR A 48 -0.77 3.28 17.93
C THR A 48 0.45 2.91 17.10
N PRO A 49 1.54 3.67 17.21
CA PRO A 49 2.73 3.37 16.43
C PRO A 49 3.09 1.90 16.63
N VAL A 50 3.10 1.15 15.54
CA VAL A 50 3.41 -0.27 15.58
C VAL A 50 4.90 -0.40 15.69
N VAL A 51 5.36 -0.62 16.89
CA VAL A 51 6.75 -0.89 17.19
C VAL A 51 6.99 -2.37 16.89
N GLY A 52 7.77 -2.65 15.85
CA GLY A 52 8.13 -4.01 15.47
C GLY A 52 7.53 -4.49 14.14
N ALA A 53 8.07 -5.58 13.61
CA ALA A 53 7.67 -6.18 12.36
C ALA A 53 7.95 -7.70 12.32
N ALA A 54 7.21 -8.44 11.52
CA ALA A 54 7.59 -9.79 11.13
C ALA A 54 8.39 -9.73 9.82
N ILE A 55 9.57 -10.30 9.79
CA ILE A 55 10.45 -10.29 8.62
C ILE A 55 10.57 -11.71 8.08
N LEU A 56 10.24 -11.89 6.81
CA LEU A 56 10.42 -13.13 6.07
C LEU A 56 11.65 -13.01 5.16
N PHE A 57 12.67 -13.76 5.44
CA PHE A 57 13.87 -13.86 4.62
C PHE A 57 13.76 -15.05 3.68
N ALA A 58 13.89 -14.80 2.38
CA ALA A 58 13.82 -15.86 1.38
C ALA A 58 14.82 -15.60 0.25
N GLY A 59 15.46 -16.66 -0.21
CA GLY A 59 16.40 -16.61 -1.33
C GLY A 59 15.83 -17.25 -2.60
N ILE A 60 16.72 -17.72 -3.45
CA ILE A 60 16.38 -18.38 -4.71
C ILE A 60 15.55 -19.66 -4.43
N GLY A 61 14.34 -19.73 -5.02
CA GLY A 61 13.38 -20.80 -4.72
C GLY A 61 12.49 -20.53 -3.50
N GLY A 62 12.65 -19.37 -2.86
CA GLY A 62 11.85 -18.93 -1.72
C GLY A 62 10.40 -18.49 -1.97
N PRO A 63 9.96 -18.09 -3.20
CA PRO A 63 8.60 -17.62 -3.42
C PRO A 63 7.52 -18.59 -2.98
N ASP A 64 7.72 -19.91 -3.17
CA ASP A 64 6.76 -20.93 -2.74
C ASP A 64 6.67 -21.05 -1.22
N ALA A 65 7.79 -20.92 -0.53
CA ALA A 65 7.81 -20.94 0.93
C ALA A 65 7.13 -19.68 1.51
N VAL A 66 7.41 -18.52 0.94
CA VAL A 66 6.75 -17.26 1.33
C VAL A 66 5.25 -17.35 1.13
N ARG A 67 4.77 -17.88 0.00
CA ARG A 67 3.33 -18.07 -0.26
C ARG A 67 2.66 -18.97 0.77
N LYS A 68 3.32 -20.04 1.19
CA LYS A 68 2.79 -20.93 2.23
C LYS A 68 2.65 -20.22 3.56
N VAL A 69 3.68 -19.46 3.96
CA VAL A 69 3.63 -18.69 5.20
C VAL A 69 2.54 -17.64 5.14
N LEU A 70 2.46 -16.85 4.06
CA LEU A 70 1.44 -15.82 3.91
C LEU A 70 0.00 -16.38 3.89
N ALA A 71 -0.20 -17.60 3.41
CA ALA A 71 -1.50 -18.25 3.42
C ALA A 71 -1.95 -18.72 4.82
N GLU A 72 -1.02 -18.86 5.75
CA GLU A 72 -1.30 -19.30 7.12
C GLU A 72 -1.35 -18.14 8.12
N LEU A 73 -0.97 -16.93 7.68
CA LEU A 73 -1.04 -15.76 8.56
C LEU A 73 -2.49 -15.31 8.77
N PRO A 74 -2.86 -14.92 10.00
CA PRO A 74 -4.20 -14.42 10.29
C PRO A 74 -4.42 -13.03 9.70
N GLU A 75 -5.68 -12.73 9.36
CA GLU A 75 -6.09 -11.43 8.80
C GLU A 75 -5.92 -10.27 9.79
N ASP A 76 -5.98 -10.57 11.07
CA ASP A 76 -5.91 -9.61 12.18
C ASP A 76 -4.50 -9.41 12.74
N LEU A 77 -3.47 -9.72 11.96
CA LEU A 77 -2.09 -9.57 12.38
C LEU A 77 -1.80 -8.11 12.75
N SER A 78 -1.44 -7.87 14.00
CA SER A 78 -1.20 -6.53 14.54
C SER A 78 0.15 -5.92 14.12
N ARG A 79 0.93 -6.60 13.29
CA ARG A 79 2.26 -6.21 12.84
C ARG A 79 2.34 -6.19 11.30
N PRO A 80 3.16 -5.32 10.72
CA PRO A 80 3.51 -5.42 9.31
C PRO A 80 4.40 -6.64 9.06
N VAL A 81 4.20 -7.26 7.90
CA VAL A 81 5.06 -8.35 7.41
C VAL A 81 5.97 -7.81 6.33
N LEU A 82 7.27 -7.90 6.52
CA LEU A 82 8.28 -7.46 5.58
C LEU A 82 8.86 -8.69 4.87
N VAL A 83 8.68 -8.79 3.57
CA VAL A 83 9.17 -9.92 2.77
C VAL A 83 10.40 -9.49 1.99
N GLN A 84 11.55 -9.94 2.45
CA GLN A 84 12.82 -9.75 1.75
C GLN A 84 13.09 -10.99 0.91
N LEU A 85 13.03 -10.82 -0.41
CA LEU A 85 13.24 -11.90 -1.37
C LEU A 85 14.18 -11.44 -2.47
N ARG A 86 15.23 -12.23 -2.73
CA ARG A 86 16.12 -12.00 -3.88
C ARG A 86 15.47 -12.54 -5.15
N LEU A 87 15.17 -11.65 -6.07
CA LEU A 87 14.72 -12.00 -7.41
C LEU A 87 15.76 -11.61 -8.45
N ASP A 88 16.14 -12.59 -9.27
CA ASP A 88 16.91 -12.31 -10.48
C ASP A 88 15.96 -11.68 -11.51
N GLY A 89 16.24 -10.43 -11.89
CA GLY A 89 15.48 -9.73 -12.95
C GLY A 89 14.30 -8.88 -12.51
N GLY A 90 14.13 -8.56 -11.22
CA GLY A 90 13.30 -7.45 -10.75
C GLY A 90 11.79 -7.51 -11.01
N ARG A 91 11.20 -8.69 -11.23
CA ARG A 91 9.75 -8.86 -11.52
C ARG A 91 8.90 -8.94 -10.25
N TYR A 92 9.08 -7.97 -9.37
CA TYR A 92 8.36 -7.92 -8.09
C TYR A 92 6.84 -7.81 -8.26
N ASP A 93 6.35 -7.12 -9.29
CA ASP A 93 4.90 -6.97 -9.53
C ASP A 93 4.19 -8.32 -9.76
N ASN A 94 4.82 -9.22 -10.48
CA ASN A 94 4.27 -10.56 -10.69
C ASN A 94 4.28 -11.39 -9.42
N LEU A 95 5.32 -11.23 -8.61
CA LEU A 95 5.45 -11.88 -7.32
C LEU A 95 4.36 -11.42 -6.36
N VAL A 96 4.15 -10.10 -6.23
CA VAL A 96 3.09 -9.50 -5.41
C VAL A 96 1.74 -10.09 -5.79
N LYS A 97 1.37 -10.10 -7.08
CA LYS A 97 0.11 -10.67 -7.58
C LYS A 97 -0.05 -12.15 -7.25
N GLN A 98 1.04 -12.92 -7.24
CA GLN A 98 0.99 -14.34 -6.87
C GLN A 98 0.80 -14.54 -5.37
N MET A 99 1.41 -13.70 -4.56
CA MET A 99 1.29 -13.75 -3.10
C MET A 99 -0.09 -13.27 -2.64
N GLU A 100 -0.60 -12.19 -3.24
CA GLU A 100 -1.91 -11.62 -2.97
C GLU A 100 -3.05 -12.64 -3.16
N ARG A 101 -2.91 -13.56 -4.11
CA ARG A 101 -3.93 -14.59 -4.37
C ARG A 101 -4.08 -15.64 -3.27
N VAL A 102 -3.08 -15.82 -2.45
CA VAL A 102 -3.05 -16.87 -1.43
C VAL A 102 -3.01 -16.33 0.00
N SER A 103 -2.68 -15.07 0.15
CA SER A 103 -2.57 -14.38 1.44
C SER A 103 -3.93 -13.84 1.89
N ALA A 104 -4.25 -13.99 3.17
CA ALA A 104 -5.36 -13.30 3.80
C ALA A 104 -5.05 -11.80 4.04
N LEU A 105 -3.75 -11.48 4.15
CA LEU A 105 -3.29 -10.10 4.27
C LEU A 105 -3.15 -9.45 2.89
N PRO A 106 -3.45 -8.14 2.75
CA PRO A 106 -3.08 -7.38 1.57
C PRO A 106 -1.57 -7.44 1.34
N VAL A 107 -1.15 -7.83 0.13
CA VAL A 107 0.27 -7.89 -0.25
C VAL A 107 0.56 -6.77 -1.22
N VAL A 108 1.53 -5.93 -0.90
CA VAL A 108 1.89 -4.77 -1.71
C VAL A 108 3.39 -4.71 -1.94
N LEU A 109 3.80 -4.06 -3.02
CA LEU A 109 5.21 -3.72 -3.23
C LEU A 109 5.54 -2.48 -2.41
N ALA A 110 6.58 -2.56 -1.59
CA ALA A 110 7.05 -1.41 -0.82
C ALA A 110 7.54 -0.29 -1.77
N LYS A 111 7.11 0.93 -1.51
CA LYS A 111 7.48 2.12 -2.28
C LYS A 111 8.01 3.21 -1.37
N ALA A 112 8.99 3.94 -1.85
CA ALA A 112 9.50 5.10 -1.13
C ALA A 112 8.40 6.12 -0.85
N GLY A 113 8.35 6.61 0.38
CA GLY A 113 7.31 7.52 0.88
C GLY A 113 6.20 6.84 1.66
N ASP A 114 6.00 5.54 1.51
CA ASP A 114 4.98 4.80 2.24
C ASP A 114 5.45 4.41 3.66
N ALA A 115 4.49 4.10 4.52
CA ALA A 115 4.74 3.51 5.84
C ALA A 115 4.19 2.08 5.90
N ALA A 116 4.85 1.21 6.65
CA ALA A 116 4.39 -0.14 6.88
C ALA A 116 3.21 -0.15 7.87
N LEU A 117 2.05 -0.55 7.38
CA LEU A 117 0.82 -0.64 8.17
C LEU A 117 0.67 -2.04 8.78
N PRO A 118 0.10 -2.15 9.98
CA PRO A 118 -0.29 -3.43 10.55
C PRO A 118 -1.22 -4.21 9.60
N GLY A 119 -1.16 -5.53 9.64
CA GLY A 119 -2.02 -6.36 8.81
C GLY A 119 -1.74 -6.31 7.31
N HIS A 120 -0.59 -5.81 6.90
CA HIS A 120 -0.15 -5.76 5.51
C HIS A 120 1.17 -6.50 5.33
N ALA A 121 1.35 -7.12 4.19
CA ALA A 121 2.60 -7.73 3.78
C ALA A 121 3.26 -6.88 2.69
N TYR A 122 4.51 -6.51 2.89
CA TYR A 122 5.28 -5.67 1.99
C TYR A 122 6.41 -6.45 1.37
N VAL A 123 6.41 -6.59 0.05
CA VAL A 123 7.56 -7.13 -0.68
C VAL A 123 8.58 -6.02 -0.86
N LEU A 124 9.79 -6.26 -0.39
CA LEU A 124 10.88 -5.28 -0.36
C LEU A 124 11.76 -5.39 -1.61
N PRO A 125 11.75 -4.41 -2.53
CA PRO A 125 12.74 -4.29 -3.57
C PRO A 125 14.10 -3.87 -2.99
N ASN A 126 15.18 -4.19 -3.69
CA ASN A 126 16.54 -3.86 -3.24
C ASN A 126 16.84 -2.35 -3.23
N GLU A 127 16.01 -1.58 -3.93
CA GLU A 127 16.15 -0.12 -4.11
C GLU A 127 15.33 0.68 -3.08
N VAL A 128 14.72 0.01 -2.11
CA VAL A 128 13.92 0.65 -1.07
C VAL A 128 14.65 0.56 0.26
N ALA A 129 15.04 1.71 0.79
CA ALA A 129 15.61 1.82 2.12
C ALA A 129 14.53 1.69 3.19
N LEU A 130 14.88 1.16 4.34
CA LEU A 130 13.99 1.06 5.50
C LEU A 130 14.45 2.04 6.58
N VAL A 131 13.52 2.81 7.10
CA VAL A 131 13.77 3.81 8.15
C VAL A 131 12.70 3.69 9.22
N ILE A 132 13.11 3.68 10.49
CA ILE A 132 12.17 3.70 11.60
C ILE A 132 11.95 5.15 12.05
N LYS A 133 10.70 5.58 12.02
CA LYS A 133 10.26 6.88 12.52
C LYS A 133 9.06 6.67 13.44
N ASP A 134 9.12 7.26 14.62
CA ASP A 134 8.02 7.20 15.58
C ASP A 134 7.54 5.76 15.88
N GLY A 135 8.47 4.80 15.89
CA GLY A 135 8.18 3.39 16.10
C GLY A 135 7.55 2.66 14.90
N THR A 136 7.43 3.31 13.75
CA THR A 136 6.87 2.72 12.53
C THR A 136 7.96 2.57 11.46
N VAL A 137 7.92 1.47 10.72
CA VAL A 137 8.78 1.26 9.57
C VAL A 137 8.28 2.10 8.40
N HIS A 138 9.14 2.93 7.85
CA HIS A 138 8.90 3.71 6.64
C HIS A 138 9.81 3.25 5.51
N PHE A 139 9.34 3.38 4.30
CA PHE A 139 10.09 3.08 3.09
C PHE A 139 10.66 4.36 2.51
N GLY A 140 11.94 4.38 2.26
CA GLY A 140 12.68 5.50 1.65
C GLY A 140 13.35 5.12 0.35
N GLU A 141 13.91 6.11 -0.33
CA GLU A 141 14.79 5.85 -1.47
C GLU A 141 16.18 5.41 -0.99
N GLY A 142 16.74 4.42 -1.63
CA GLY A 142 18.08 3.93 -1.33
C GLY A 142 18.18 2.41 -1.29
N ALA A 143 19.36 1.91 -1.02
CA ALA A 143 19.58 0.48 -0.91
C ALA A 143 18.94 -0.09 0.36
N LEU A 144 18.44 -1.31 0.26
CA LEU A 144 17.89 -2.05 1.39
C LEU A 144 19.00 -2.39 2.38
N ASP A 145 18.95 -1.79 3.56
CA ASP A 145 19.81 -2.08 4.70
C ASP A 145 19.05 -2.93 5.74
N ILE A 146 19.27 -4.24 5.67
CA ILE A 146 18.60 -5.18 6.57
C ILE A 146 19.22 -5.15 7.96
N ASP A 147 20.54 -4.99 8.05
CA ASP A 147 21.25 -4.96 9.34
C ASP A 147 20.83 -3.72 10.14
N GLY A 148 20.78 -2.57 9.48
CA GLY A 148 20.28 -1.33 10.08
C GLY A 148 18.82 -1.43 10.53
N LEU A 149 17.97 -2.10 9.73
CA LEU A 149 16.58 -2.34 10.12
C LEU A 149 16.49 -3.21 11.38
N ILE A 150 17.23 -4.33 11.41
CA ILE A 150 17.19 -5.27 12.54
C ILE A 150 17.72 -4.61 13.81
N ALA A 151 18.80 -3.83 13.70
CA ALA A 151 19.35 -3.10 14.84
C ALA A 151 18.37 -2.03 15.40
N ALA A 152 17.49 -1.53 14.56
CA ALA A 152 16.52 -0.49 14.94
C ALA A 152 15.16 -1.05 15.41
N LEU A 153 14.85 -2.32 15.08
CA LEU A 153 13.60 -2.96 15.51
C LEU A 153 13.70 -3.47 16.95
N PRO A 154 12.65 -3.26 17.77
CA PRO A 154 12.60 -3.84 19.10
C PRO A 154 12.47 -5.37 19.02
N PRO A 155 13.39 -6.14 19.61
CA PRO A 155 13.40 -7.60 19.47
C PRO A 155 12.18 -8.26 20.12
N ALA A 156 11.68 -7.71 21.21
CA ALA A 156 10.48 -8.25 21.89
C ALA A 156 9.20 -8.14 21.05
N GLU A 157 9.19 -7.25 20.06
CA GLU A 157 8.03 -6.91 19.23
C GLU A 157 8.21 -7.35 17.76
N SER A 158 9.35 -7.96 17.43
CA SER A 158 9.71 -8.34 16.07
C SER A 158 10.07 -9.82 15.99
N ALA A 159 9.84 -10.40 14.81
CA ALA A 159 10.18 -11.78 14.53
C ALA A 159 10.85 -11.91 13.17
N GLY A 160 11.91 -12.71 13.08
CA GLY A 160 12.57 -13.08 11.84
C GLY A 160 12.30 -14.53 11.49
N LEU A 161 11.88 -14.80 10.27
CA LEU A 161 11.68 -16.14 9.75
C LEU A 161 12.57 -16.39 8.55
N LEU A 162 13.44 -17.37 8.68
CA LEU A 162 14.33 -17.81 7.61
C LEU A 162 13.64 -18.89 6.77
N LEU A 163 13.51 -18.63 5.49
CA LEU A 163 12.93 -19.55 4.54
C LEU A 163 14.01 -20.17 3.63
N ARG A 164 13.60 -21.14 2.84
CA ARG A 164 14.50 -21.85 1.95
C ARG A 164 15.25 -20.90 1.01
N GLY A 165 16.55 -21.12 0.88
CA GLY A 165 17.43 -20.39 -0.03
C GLY A 165 17.89 -19.05 0.51
N SER A 166 17.63 -18.73 1.78
CA SER A 166 18.21 -17.55 2.44
C SER A 166 19.73 -17.55 2.34
N ASP A 167 20.29 -16.39 2.08
CA ASP A 167 21.74 -16.23 2.01
C ASP A 167 22.37 -16.04 3.42
N PRO A 168 23.71 -16.15 3.56
CA PRO A 168 24.37 -16.01 4.84
C PRO A 168 24.05 -14.69 5.56
N ALA A 169 23.97 -13.57 4.83
CA ALA A 169 23.66 -12.26 5.42
C ALA A 169 22.24 -12.24 6.02
N GLN A 170 21.28 -12.88 5.37
CA GLN A 170 19.92 -13.03 5.91
C GLN A 170 19.90 -13.92 7.17
N VAL A 171 20.76 -14.94 7.21
CA VAL A 171 20.90 -15.82 8.38
C VAL A 171 21.49 -15.04 9.55
N ASP A 172 22.56 -14.29 9.31
CA ASP A 172 23.22 -13.46 10.33
C ASP A 172 22.24 -12.40 10.87
N ALA A 173 21.50 -11.77 9.99
CA ALA A 173 20.48 -10.79 10.34
C ALA A 173 19.35 -11.38 11.23
N ALA A 174 18.84 -12.56 10.88
CA ALA A 174 17.81 -13.22 11.66
C ALA A 174 18.33 -13.68 13.04
N LEU A 175 19.58 -14.16 13.10
CA LEU A 175 20.22 -14.51 14.35
C LEU A 175 20.46 -13.28 15.24
N ALA A 176 20.84 -12.15 14.66
CA ALA A 176 21.02 -10.90 15.39
C ALA A 176 19.70 -10.42 16.01
N LEU A 177 18.58 -10.59 15.32
CA LEU A 177 17.26 -10.27 15.86
C LEU A 177 16.87 -11.17 17.04
N GLY A 178 17.21 -12.46 16.96
CA GLY A 178 16.89 -13.42 18.03
C GLY A 178 17.85 -13.39 19.22
N ALA A 179 19.01 -12.72 19.11
CA ALA A 179 20.03 -12.65 20.16
C ALA A 179 19.93 -11.42 21.06
N GLN A 180 19.04 -10.49 20.75
CA GLN A 180 18.75 -9.28 21.52
C GLN A 180 17.66 -9.56 22.56
#